data_f17f72903e9dfa2295e01e5c9fce1ff5
#
_entry.id   f17f72903e9dfa2295e01e5c9fce1ff5
#
_cell.length_a   1.000
_cell.length_b   1.000
_cell.length_c   1.000
_cell.angle_alpha   90.00
_cell.angle_beta   90.00
_cell.angle_gamma   90.00
#
_symmetry.space_group_name_H-M   'P 1'
#
loop_
_entity.id
_entity.type
_entity.pdbx_description
1 polymer ?
#
loop_
_entity_poly.entity_id
_entity_poly.type
_entity_poly.pdbx_seq_one_letter_code
_entity_poly.pdbx_strand_id
1 'polypeptide(L)'
;IKSICQIYDKYAAAISVLTDEKYFQGHYDYLKVVTDTVSCPVLNKDFFIDTYQVYLARYYGADAILLMLSVLNDEQYLELANVAEQYNLAILTEISTEEERDRAITLGAKLIGINNRNLRDLSTDIARTFDFAPSLPDDRILISESGIYTNNQVRELAPAVDGFLVGSSVMAAADIDLACRQLIFGHNKVCGLTTPAQDIAASDAGAEFGGLIFAEKSPRYITKSQALEICQQVPSLNYVGVFVNHAIDGVAELANALNLSAVQLHGNEDSDYIGQLSSKLAANCQIWKAVAVDEQVPTLTATAKHFVLDGKKAGSGRVFSWRVLGESQQDFSTCFLAGGLNQENIEEAIETMAAQDLYGLDINSGVETSPGIKCSDKLNKLFATIRHY
;
A
#
# COMPACT_ATOMS: atom_id res chain seq x y z
N ILE A 1 2.33 -21.06 -3.96
CA ILE A 1 3.48 -20.21 -4.33
C ILE A 1 3.19 -19.48 -5.64
N LYS A 2 2.88 -20.20 -6.74
CA LYS A 2 2.69 -19.58 -8.07
C LYS A 2 1.67 -18.44 -8.07
N SER A 3 0.51 -18.57 -7.43
CA SER A 3 -0.49 -17.52 -7.33
C SER A 3 -0.01 -16.30 -6.51
N ILE A 4 0.77 -16.54 -5.47
CA ILE A 4 1.33 -15.47 -4.62
C ILE A 4 2.39 -14.67 -5.39
N CYS A 5 3.34 -15.33 -6.05
CA CYS A 5 4.38 -14.62 -6.80
C CYS A 5 3.81 -13.85 -8.01
N GLN A 6 2.71 -14.32 -8.62
CA GLN A 6 1.99 -13.56 -9.65
C GLN A 6 1.34 -12.27 -9.10
N ILE A 7 0.89 -12.28 -7.83
CA ILE A 7 0.42 -11.06 -7.17
C ILE A 7 1.59 -10.12 -6.93
N TYR A 8 2.69 -10.63 -6.38
CA TYR A 8 3.88 -9.82 -6.11
C TYR A 8 4.48 -9.19 -7.38
N ASP A 9 4.52 -9.92 -8.51
CA ASP A 9 5.05 -9.44 -9.79
C ASP A 9 4.33 -8.19 -10.33
N LYS A 10 3.08 -7.93 -9.86
CA LYS A 10 2.35 -6.69 -10.19
C LYS A 10 2.92 -5.45 -9.46
N TYR A 11 3.50 -5.64 -8.29
CA TYR A 11 3.83 -4.55 -7.37
C TYR A 11 5.31 -4.42 -7.06
N ALA A 12 6.02 -5.54 -6.95
CA ALA A 12 7.39 -5.59 -6.46
C ALA A 12 8.41 -5.26 -7.55
N ALA A 13 9.47 -4.53 -7.18
CA ALA A 13 10.64 -4.35 -8.03
C ALA A 13 11.52 -5.60 -8.08
N ALA A 14 11.47 -6.44 -7.03
CA ALA A 14 12.11 -7.75 -6.95
C ALA A 14 11.37 -8.64 -5.94
N ILE A 15 11.52 -9.96 -6.05
CA ILE A 15 10.89 -10.92 -5.13
C ILE A 15 11.98 -11.70 -4.40
N SER A 16 11.86 -11.79 -3.07
CA SER A 16 12.74 -12.58 -2.22
C SER A 16 12.14 -13.96 -1.94
N VAL A 17 12.91 -15.02 -2.17
CA VAL A 17 12.50 -16.41 -1.95
C VAL A 17 13.41 -17.06 -0.92
N LEU A 18 12.81 -17.58 0.15
CA LEU A 18 13.51 -18.33 1.19
C LEU A 18 13.79 -19.75 0.71
N THR A 19 15.04 -20.20 0.85
CA THR A 19 15.45 -21.57 0.50
C THR A 19 15.99 -22.37 1.66
N ASP A 20 16.30 -21.77 2.81
CA ASP A 20 16.66 -22.48 4.02
C ASP A 20 15.48 -23.29 4.56
N GLU A 21 15.64 -24.63 4.63
CA GLU A 21 14.58 -25.54 5.07
C GLU A 21 14.42 -25.55 6.59
N LYS A 22 15.52 -25.38 7.32
CA LYS A 22 15.56 -25.61 8.78
C LYS A 22 14.90 -24.49 9.57
N TYR A 23 15.18 -23.24 9.23
CA TYR A 23 14.77 -22.08 10.00
C TYR A 23 13.56 -21.37 9.37
N PHE A 24 13.46 -21.39 8.04
CA PHE A 24 12.46 -20.62 7.31
C PHE A 24 11.50 -21.49 6.49
N GLN A 25 11.61 -22.81 6.55
CA GLN A 25 10.76 -23.76 5.79
C GLN A 25 10.77 -23.46 4.28
N GLY A 26 11.91 -22.93 3.79
CA GLY A 26 12.14 -22.65 2.40
C GLY A 26 12.47 -23.92 1.60
N HIS A 27 12.61 -23.80 0.29
CA HIS A 27 13.08 -24.89 -0.58
C HIS A 27 13.51 -24.32 -1.94
N TYR A 28 14.54 -24.93 -2.58
CA TYR A 28 14.99 -24.52 -3.92
C TYR A 28 13.92 -24.74 -5.01
N ASP A 29 13.01 -25.68 -4.85
CA ASP A 29 11.87 -25.83 -5.77
C ASP A 29 10.96 -24.59 -5.75
N TYR A 30 10.86 -23.87 -4.61
CA TYR A 30 10.12 -22.63 -4.54
C TYR A 30 10.81 -21.55 -5.35
N LEU A 31 12.14 -21.46 -5.25
CA LEU A 31 12.94 -20.54 -6.07
C LEU A 31 12.69 -20.81 -7.55
N LYS A 32 12.75 -22.09 -7.98
CA LYS A 32 12.50 -22.47 -9.37
C LYS A 32 11.11 -22.08 -9.86
N VAL A 33 10.08 -22.35 -9.04
CA VAL A 33 8.70 -21.95 -9.39
C VAL A 33 8.57 -20.44 -9.56
N VAL A 34 9.20 -19.65 -8.70
CA VAL A 34 9.15 -18.18 -8.77
C VAL A 34 9.90 -17.68 -9.99
N THR A 35 11.15 -18.09 -10.20
CA THR A 35 11.98 -17.65 -11.34
C THR A 35 11.36 -18.03 -12.70
N ASP A 36 10.62 -19.14 -12.78
CA ASP A 36 9.89 -19.52 -14.00
C ASP A 36 8.56 -18.78 -14.21
N THR A 37 8.09 -18.03 -13.19
CA THR A 37 6.73 -17.45 -13.21
C THR A 37 6.73 -15.94 -13.34
N VAL A 38 7.71 -15.24 -12.73
CA VAL A 38 7.73 -13.77 -12.62
C VAL A 38 8.67 -13.13 -13.64
N SER A 39 8.44 -11.84 -13.89
CA SER A 39 9.27 -11.04 -14.79
C SER A 39 10.30 -10.18 -14.05
N CYS A 40 10.08 -9.90 -12.78
CA CYS A 40 11.00 -9.11 -11.95
C CYS A 40 12.16 -9.97 -11.43
N PRO A 41 13.32 -9.36 -11.06
CA PRO A 41 14.46 -10.06 -10.47
C PRO A 41 14.11 -10.83 -9.20
N VAL A 42 14.78 -11.97 -9.00
CA VAL A 42 14.53 -12.86 -7.85
C VAL A 42 15.77 -12.96 -6.97
N LEU A 43 15.61 -12.59 -5.67
CA LEU A 43 16.62 -12.77 -4.64
C LEU A 43 16.47 -14.14 -3.99
N ASN A 44 17.53 -14.95 -4.02
CA ASN A 44 17.64 -16.13 -3.19
C ASN A 44 18.06 -15.72 -1.77
N LYS A 45 17.14 -15.85 -0.82
CA LYS A 45 17.36 -15.51 0.58
C LYS A 45 17.65 -16.78 1.38
N ASP A 46 18.90 -16.96 1.72
CA ASP A 46 19.44 -18.11 2.46
C ASP A 46 20.64 -17.69 3.33
N PHE A 47 21.12 -18.57 4.18
CA PHE A 47 22.42 -18.44 4.88
C PHE A 47 23.54 -18.94 3.97
N PHE A 48 24.10 -18.04 3.16
CA PHE A 48 25.22 -18.37 2.28
C PHE A 48 26.51 -18.45 3.09
N ILE A 49 27.12 -19.65 3.14
CA ILE A 49 28.36 -19.94 3.86
C ILE A 49 29.36 -20.72 3.01
N ASP A 50 28.97 -21.17 1.81
CA ASP A 50 29.76 -21.97 0.90
C ASP A 50 29.48 -21.55 -0.54
N THR A 51 30.53 -21.48 -1.37
CA THR A 51 30.42 -21.10 -2.79
C THR A 51 29.50 -22.02 -3.60
N TYR A 52 29.31 -23.27 -3.19
CA TYR A 52 28.36 -24.19 -3.81
C TYR A 52 26.93 -23.65 -3.78
N GLN A 53 26.54 -22.93 -2.71
CA GLN A 53 25.20 -22.32 -2.63
C GLN A 53 25.03 -21.21 -3.69
N VAL A 54 26.09 -20.47 -4.03
CA VAL A 54 26.05 -19.45 -5.08
C VAL A 54 25.82 -20.08 -6.45
N TYR A 55 26.49 -21.20 -6.76
CA TYR A 55 26.23 -21.96 -8.00
C TYR A 55 24.82 -22.49 -8.05
N LEU A 56 24.33 -22.98 -6.92
CA LEU A 56 22.98 -23.52 -6.78
C LEU A 56 21.92 -22.44 -6.99
N ALA A 57 22.09 -21.26 -6.37
CA ALA A 57 21.20 -20.11 -6.57
C ALA A 57 21.10 -19.76 -8.06
N ARG A 58 22.24 -19.65 -8.77
CA ARG A 58 22.23 -19.36 -10.20
C ARG A 58 21.60 -20.48 -11.03
N TYR A 59 21.86 -21.75 -10.69
CA TYR A 59 21.26 -22.91 -11.36
C TYR A 59 19.72 -22.89 -11.28
N TYR A 60 19.16 -22.48 -10.14
CA TYR A 60 17.71 -22.33 -9.95
C TYR A 60 17.15 -21.00 -10.47
N GLY A 61 17.98 -20.17 -11.10
CA GLY A 61 17.56 -18.98 -11.82
C GLY A 61 17.51 -17.68 -11.00
N ALA A 62 18.12 -17.65 -9.81
CA ALA A 62 18.22 -16.42 -9.04
C ALA A 62 19.01 -15.31 -9.79
N ASP A 63 18.63 -14.05 -9.55
CA ASP A 63 19.32 -12.87 -10.04
C ASP A 63 20.18 -12.21 -8.95
N ALA A 64 19.88 -12.48 -7.68
CA ALA A 64 20.60 -11.97 -6.53
C ALA A 64 20.70 -13.00 -5.41
N ILE A 65 21.69 -12.83 -4.54
CA ILE A 65 21.88 -13.59 -3.30
C ILE A 65 21.97 -12.66 -2.09
N LEU A 66 21.68 -13.20 -0.91
CA LEU A 66 21.88 -12.52 0.37
C LEU A 66 23.23 -12.89 0.98
N LEU A 67 24.08 -11.91 1.32
CA LEU A 67 25.25 -12.12 2.14
C LEU A 67 25.14 -11.36 3.46
N MET A 68 25.14 -12.09 4.57
CA MET A 68 24.92 -11.54 5.92
C MET A 68 26.25 -11.31 6.63
N LEU A 69 26.61 -10.07 6.96
CA LEU A 69 27.85 -9.77 7.69
C LEU A 69 27.81 -10.22 9.15
N SER A 70 26.64 -10.51 9.67
CA SER A 70 26.44 -11.18 10.98
C SER A 70 26.87 -12.64 11.00
N VAL A 71 26.97 -13.29 9.85
CA VAL A 71 27.31 -14.71 9.68
C VAL A 71 28.70 -14.90 9.11
N LEU A 72 29.12 -14.02 8.18
CA LEU A 72 30.35 -14.12 7.41
C LEU A 72 31.46 -13.24 7.99
N ASN A 73 32.69 -13.75 8.02
CA ASN A 73 33.85 -12.88 8.12
C ASN A 73 34.20 -12.26 6.75
N ASP A 74 35.16 -11.32 6.71
CA ASP A 74 35.48 -10.56 5.50
C ASP A 74 36.06 -11.45 4.38
N GLU A 75 36.87 -12.46 4.72
CA GLU A 75 37.43 -13.40 3.77
C GLU A 75 36.34 -14.25 3.10
N GLN A 76 35.44 -14.81 3.90
CA GLN A 76 34.29 -15.57 3.39
C GLN A 76 33.35 -14.71 2.55
N TYR A 77 33.08 -13.47 2.98
CA TYR A 77 32.27 -12.54 2.20
C TYR A 77 32.87 -12.28 0.82
N LEU A 78 34.18 -11.97 0.75
CA LEU A 78 34.87 -11.70 -0.51
C LEU A 78 34.94 -12.94 -1.43
N GLU A 79 35.13 -14.15 -0.86
CA GLU A 79 35.09 -15.39 -1.61
C GLU A 79 33.72 -15.60 -2.28
N LEU A 80 32.63 -15.48 -1.51
CA LEU A 80 31.27 -15.62 -2.04
C LEU A 80 30.92 -14.51 -3.04
N ALA A 81 31.31 -13.27 -2.76
CA ALA A 81 31.07 -12.13 -3.62
C ALA A 81 31.79 -12.28 -4.98
N ASN A 82 33.02 -12.73 -4.99
CA ASN A 82 33.79 -13.01 -6.22
C ASN A 82 33.09 -14.07 -7.08
N VAL A 83 32.56 -15.13 -6.48
CA VAL A 83 31.81 -16.15 -7.21
C VAL A 83 30.50 -15.59 -7.73
N ALA A 84 29.76 -14.82 -6.93
CA ALA A 84 28.52 -14.18 -7.35
C ALA A 84 28.73 -13.27 -8.57
N GLU A 85 29.80 -12.47 -8.57
CA GLU A 85 30.16 -11.60 -9.69
C GLU A 85 30.45 -12.39 -10.98
N GLN A 86 31.17 -13.52 -10.89
CA GLN A 86 31.46 -14.38 -12.05
C GLN A 86 30.20 -14.94 -12.71
N TYR A 87 29.11 -15.10 -11.92
CA TYR A 87 27.83 -15.61 -12.38
C TYR A 87 26.77 -14.52 -12.59
N ASN A 88 27.16 -13.24 -12.57
CA ASN A 88 26.30 -12.08 -12.72
C ASN A 88 25.11 -12.10 -11.73
N LEU A 89 25.38 -12.47 -10.48
CA LEU A 89 24.43 -12.36 -9.38
C LEU A 89 24.66 -11.04 -8.63
N ALA A 90 23.62 -10.27 -8.42
CA ALA A 90 23.65 -9.14 -7.51
C ALA A 90 23.78 -9.63 -6.06
N ILE A 91 24.32 -8.79 -5.18
CA ILE A 91 24.51 -9.13 -3.77
C ILE A 91 23.76 -8.12 -2.92
N LEU A 92 22.77 -8.60 -2.16
CA LEU A 92 22.19 -7.85 -1.05
C LEU A 92 23.04 -8.14 0.18
N THR A 93 23.78 -7.13 0.66
CA THR A 93 24.63 -7.24 1.85
C THR A 93 23.85 -6.80 3.06
N GLU A 94 23.47 -7.75 3.94
CA GLU A 94 22.69 -7.45 5.14
C GLU A 94 23.59 -7.01 6.30
N ILE A 95 23.18 -5.91 6.96
CA ILE A 95 23.81 -5.36 8.16
C ILE A 95 22.79 -5.15 9.26
N SER A 96 23.21 -5.33 10.51
CA SER A 96 22.37 -5.13 11.72
C SER A 96 23.08 -4.42 12.88
N THR A 97 24.39 -4.19 12.76
CA THR A 97 25.22 -3.49 13.75
C THR A 97 26.11 -2.44 13.10
N GLU A 98 26.62 -1.51 13.91
CA GLU A 98 27.58 -0.49 13.43
C GLU A 98 28.88 -1.11 12.89
N GLU A 99 29.36 -2.18 13.54
CA GLU A 99 30.53 -2.91 13.07
C GLU A 99 30.29 -3.51 11.68
N GLU A 100 29.12 -4.13 11.44
CA GLU A 100 28.75 -4.68 10.14
C GLU A 100 28.58 -3.59 9.08
N ARG A 101 28.06 -2.41 9.45
CA ARG A 101 27.98 -1.23 8.57
C ARG A 101 29.38 -0.79 8.10
N ASP A 102 30.32 -0.64 9.02
CA ASP A 102 31.68 -0.20 8.71
C ASP A 102 32.42 -1.23 7.85
N ARG A 103 32.17 -2.52 8.10
CA ARG A 103 32.65 -3.62 7.26
C ARG A 103 32.03 -3.58 5.87
N ALA A 104 30.73 -3.36 5.73
CA ALA A 104 30.05 -3.25 4.43
C ALA A 104 30.66 -2.13 3.56
N ILE A 105 30.96 -0.98 4.18
CA ILE A 105 31.64 0.13 3.51
C ILE A 105 33.03 -0.28 3.03
N THR A 106 33.83 -0.89 3.90
CA THR A 106 35.20 -1.34 3.62
C THR A 106 35.25 -2.41 2.53
N LEU A 107 34.31 -3.33 2.54
CA LEU A 107 34.16 -4.41 1.57
C LEU A 107 33.57 -3.94 0.23
N GLY A 108 33.15 -2.67 0.13
CA GLY A 108 32.64 -2.08 -1.10
C GLY A 108 31.24 -2.53 -1.50
N ALA A 109 30.42 -3.00 -0.54
CA ALA A 109 29.03 -3.41 -0.78
C ALA A 109 28.24 -2.29 -1.48
N LYS A 110 27.48 -2.61 -2.53
CA LYS A 110 26.74 -1.65 -3.37
C LYS A 110 25.25 -1.61 -3.08
N LEU A 111 24.65 -2.75 -2.75
CA LEU A 111 23.27 -2.89 -2.34
C LEU A 111 23.28 -3.38 -0.90
N ILE A 112 22.79 -2.55 0.02
CA ILE A 112 22.91 -2.77 1.45
C ILE A 112 21.50 -2.88 2.05
N GLY A 113 21.25 -4.01 2.74
CA GLY A 113 20.05 -4.27 3.51
C GLY A 113 20.28 -3.89 4.98
N ILE A 114 19.55 -2.88 5.47
CA ILE A 114 19.55 -2.50 6.88
C ILE A 114 18.46 -3.31 7.58
N ASN A 115 18.87 -4.34 8.35
CA ASN A 115 17.95 -5.21 9.04
C ASN A 115 17.53 -4.60 10.38
N ASN A 116 16.28 -4.15 10.47
CA ASN A 116 15.68 -3.62 11.70
C ASN A 116 15.44 -4.68 12.78
N ARG A 117 15.62 -5.97 12.45
CA ARG A 117 15.49 -7.06 13.40
C ARG A 117 16.83 -7.33 14.10
N ASN A 118 16.79 -7.34 15.41
CA ASN A 118 17.89 -7.86 16.20
C ASN A 118 17.90 -9.40 16.11
N LEU A 119 18.95 -9.96 15.52
CA LEU A 119 19.05 -11.41 15.31
C LEU A 119 19.27 -12.21 16.60
N ARG A 120 19.53 -11.56 17.75
CA ARG A 120 19.75 -12.22 19.04
C ARG A 120 18.45 -12.45 19.82
N ASP A 121 17.55 -11.48 19.80
CA ASP A 121 16.28 -11.50 20.54
C ASP A 121 15.03 -11.40 19.68
N LEU A 122 15.22 -11.27 18.35
CA LEU A 122 14.18 -11.14 17.31
C LEU A 122 13.30 -9.90 17.45
N SER A 123 13.63 -8.94 18.32
CA SER A 123 12.96 -7.65 18.39
C SER A 123 13.18 -6.85 17.11
N THR A 124 12.22 -5.99 16.75
CA THR A 124 12.29 -5.12 15.57
C THR A 124 12.19 -3.66 15.98
N ASP A 125 13.10 -2.82 15.45
CA ASP A 125 13.11 -1.39 15.67
C ASP A 125 13.48 -0.65 14.37
N ILE A 126 12.52 0.00 13.75
CA ILE A 126 12.71 0.74 12.48
C ILE A 126 13.61 1.97 12.64
N ALA A 127 13.84 2.47 13.86
CA ALA A 127 14.77 3.55 14.13
C ALA A 127 16.21 3.23 13.65
N ARG A 128 16.59 1.96 13.62
CA ARG A 128 17.89 1.52 13.11
C ARG A 128 18.16 1.97 11.67
N THR A 129 17.16 1.99 10.82
CA THR A 129 17.29 2.51 9.46
C THR A 129 17.72 3.98 9.47
N PHE A 130 17.12 4.82 10.32
CA PHE A 130 17.51 6.23 10.47
C PHE A 130 18.89 6.42 11.09
N ASP A 131 19.32 5.52 11.97
CA ASP A 131 20.64 5.59 12.58
C ASP A 131 21.75 5.23 11.58
N PHE A 132 21.52 4.27 10.69
CA PHE A 132 22.55 3.75 9.79
C PHE A 132 22.59 4.46 8.44
N ALA A 133 21.46 4.75 7.82
CA ALA A 133 21.39 5.31 6.48
C ALA A 133 22.25 6.59 6.28
N PRO A 134 22.24 7.59 7.21
CA PRO A 134 23.03 8.81 7.03
C PRO A 134 24.54 8.60 7.06
N SER A 135 25.02 7.45 7.55
CA SER A 135 26.46 7.12 7.66
C SER A 135 26.96 6.26 6.51
N LEU A 136 26.08 5.80 5.63
CA LEU A 136 26.40 5.05 4.43
C LEU A 136 26.70 6.00 3.25
N PRO A 137 27.62 5.62 2.32
CA PRO A 137 27.93 6.46 1.17
C PRO A 137 26.72 6.65 0.23
N ASP A 138 26.55 7.85 -0.33
CA ASP A 138 25.41 8.23 -1.20
C ASP A 138 25.34 7.43 -2.53
N ASP A 139 26.42 6.72 -2.92
CA ASP A 139 26.47 5.87 -4.12
C ASP A 139 26.02 4.43 -3.86
N ARG A 140 25.39 4.17 -2.71
CA ARG A 140 24.83 2.87 -2.34
C ARG A 140 23.32 2.86 -2.54
N ILE A 141 22.79 1.68 -2.86
CA ILE A 141 21.36 1.42 -2.83
C ILE A 141 21.03 0.84 -1.44
N LEU A 142 20.15 1.49 -0.72
CA LEU A 142 19.76 1.13 0.64
C LEU A 142 18.36 0.52 0.69
N ILE A 143 18.25 -0.65 1.30
CA ILE A 143 17.00 -1.37 1.51
C ILE A 143 16.74 -1.50 3.01
N SER A 144 15.59 -1.01 3.49
CA SER A 144 15.16 -1.26 4.87
C SER A 144 14.42 -2.60 4.96
N GLU A 145 14.86 -3.46 5.89
CA GLU A 145 14.34 -4.81 6.05
C GLU A 145 13.77 -5.04 7.45
N SER A 146 12.71 -5.81 7.54
CA SER A 146 12.03 -6.22 8.78
C SER A 146 11.32 -5.09 9.54
N GLY A 147 10.24 -5.44 10.26
CA GLY A 147 9.52 -4.50 11.12
C GLY A 147 8.59 -3.53 10.39
N ILE A 148 8.36 -3.70 9.10
CA ILE A 148 7.53 -2.82 8.27
C ILE A 148 6.15 -3.47 8.10
N TYR A 149 5.11 -2.80 8.60
CA TYR A 149 3.74 -3.32 8.64
C TYR A 149 2.71 -2.37 8.03
N THR A 150 2.99 -1.07 7.95
CA THR A 150 2.03 -0.05 7.53
C THR A 150 2.61 0.88 6.46
N ASN A 151 1.73 1.48 5.67
CA ASN A 151 2.12 2.50 4.70
C ASN A 151 2.74 3.73 5.37
N ASN A 152 2.29 4.12 6.58
CA ASN A 152 2.89 5.21 7.32
C ASN A 152 4.37 4.95 7.63
N GLN A 153 4.73 3.72 8.05
CA GLN A 153 6.14 3.35 8.24
C GLN A 153 6.95 3.40 6.94
N VAL A 154 6.35 2.97 5.81
CA VAL A 154 6.99 3.09 4.48
C VAL A 154 7.27 4.56 4.16
N ARG A 155 6.30 5.45 4.35
CA ARG A 155 6.45 6.89 4.09
C ARG A 155 7.46 7.54 5.03
N GLU A 156 7.47 7.16 6.30
CA GLU A 156 8.42 7.66 7.29
C GLU A 156 9.87 7.30 6.91
N LEU A 157 10.10 6.07 6.44
CA LEU A 157 11.43 5.56 6.10
C LEU A 157 11.89 5.94 4.68
N ALA A 158 10.97 6.21 3.76
CA ALA A 158 11.28 6.47 2.34
C ALA A 158 12.33 7.56 2.09
N PRO A 159 12.40 8.67 2.86
CA PRO A 159 13.47 9.66 2.68
C PRO A 159 14.89 9.16 2.99
N ALA A 160 15.02 8.04 3.71
CA ALA A 160 16.31 7.50 4.17
C ALA A 160 16.81 6.31 3.33
N VAL A 161 15.95 5.67 2.51
CA VAL A 161 16.29 4.44 1.77
C VAL A 161 15.67 4.43 0.37
N ASP A 162 16.23 3.60 -0.52
CA ASP A 162 15.75 3.45 -1.90
C ASP A 162 14.64 2.40 -2.03
N GLY A 163 14.47 1.54 -1.03
CA GLY A 163 13.45 0.49 -1.08
C GLY A 163 13.28 -0.28 0.23
N PHE A 164 12.36 -1.24 0.17
CA PHE A 164 11.92 -2.01 1.33
C PHE A 164 11.87 -3.50 1.01
N LEU A 165 12.34 -4.33 1.93
CA LEU A 165 12.14 -5.78 1.89
C LEU A 165 11.09 -6.16 2.92
N VAL A 166 9.89 -6.50 2.46
CA VAL A 166 8.72 -6.80 3.29
C VAL A 166 8.20 -8.20 2.97
N GLY A 167 8.00 -8.99 3.98
CA GLY A 167 7.47 -10.36 3.85
C GLY A 167 6.34 -10.64 4.84
N SER A 168 6.66 -10.64 6.14
CA SER A 168 5.77 -11.15 7.18
C SER A 168 4.41 -10.46 7.26
N SER A 169 4.37 -9.13 7.12
CA SER A 169 3.12 -8.36 7.19
C SER A 169 2.16 -8.69 6.04
N VAL A 170 2.69 -8.85 4.83
CA VAL A 170 1.89 -9.16 3.63
C VAL A 170 1.49 -10.64 3.61
N MET A 171 2.42 -11.56 3.94
CA MET A 171 2.15 -13.00 3.94
C MET A 171 1.17 -13.45 5.02
N ALA A 172 1.05 -12.70 6.12
CA ALA A 172 0.09 -12.98 7.19
C ALA A 172 -1.35 -12.53 6.86
N ALA A 173 -1.54 -11.74 5.82
CA ALA A 173 -2.85 -11.24 5.43
C ALA A 173 -3.72 -12.31 4.77
N ALA A 174 -5.03 -12.24 5.00
CA ALA A 174 -6.00 -13.12 4.35
C ALA A 174 -6.11 -12.83 2.83
N ASP A 175 -5.93 -11.58 2.44
CA ASP A 175 -5.88 -11.10 1.06
C ASP A 175 -4.52 -10.43 0.82
N ILE A 176 -3.63 -11.13 0.13
CA ILE A 176 -2.26 -10.68 -0.16
C ILE A 176 -2.25 -9.50 -1.15
N ASP A 177 -3.14 -9.50 -2.15
CA ASP A 177 -3.24 -8.42 -3.14
C ASP A 177 -3.66 -7.11 -2.47
N LEU A 178 -4.67 -7.16 -1.61
CA LEU A 178 -5.11 -6.02 -0.81
C LEU A 178 -4.01 -5.53 0.14
N ALA A 179 -3.32 -6.44 0.82
CA ALA A 179 -2.21 -6.09 1.72
C ALA A 179 -1.05 -5.40 0.98
N CYS A 180 -0.70 -5.84 -0.23
CA CYS A 180 0.26 -5.15 -1.09
C CYS A 180 -0.19 -3.73 -1.42
N ARG A 181 -1.46 -3.56 -1.84
CA ARG A 181 -2.00 -2.23 -2.17
C ARG A 181 -2.00 -1.30 -0.97
N GLN A 182 -2.46 -1.77 0.19
CA GLN A 182 -2.45 -0.99 1.44
C GLN A 182 -1.04 -0.58 1.86
N LEU A 183 -0.08 -1.49 1.77
CA LEU A 183 1.30 -1.20 2.16
C LEU A 183 1.97 -0.19 1.23
N ILE A 184 1.75 -0.31 -0.09
CA ILE A 184 2.44 0.48 -1.10
C ILE A 184 1.77 1.83 -1.33
N PHE A 185 0.44 1.85 -1.42
CA PHE A 185 -0.32 3.04 -1.80
C PHE A 185 -1.06 3.69 -0.62
N GLY A 186 -1.21 2.99 0.51
CA GLY A 186 -2.06 3.42 1.61
C GLY A 186 -3.55 3.19 1.34
N HIS A 187 -4.38 3.83 2.15
CA HIS A 187 -5.83 3.68 2.08
C HIS A 187 -6.43 4.68 1.07
N ASN A 188 -6.62 4.25 -0.17
CA ASN A 188 -7.14 5.11 -1.23
C ASN A 188 -8.47 4.59 -1.77
N LYS A 189 -9.40 5.51 -2.02
CA LYS A 189 -10.70 5.25 -2.62
C LYS A 189 -10.80 5.90 -3.99
N VAL A 190 -11.27 5.16 -5.00
CA VAL A 190 -11.68 5.72 -6.30
C VAL A 190 -13.20 5.70 -6.35
N CYS A 191 -13.81 6.89 -6.34
CA CYS A 191 -15.24 7.09 -6.22
C CYS A 191 -15.91 7.30 -7.58
N GLY A 192 -17.20 6.94 -7.69
CA GLY A 192 -18.01 7.17 -8.91
C GLY A 192 -17.65 6.24 -10.04
N LEU A 193 -17.37 4.98 -9.72
CA LEU A 193 -17.18 3.90 -10.69
C LEU A 193 -18.53 3.46 -11.26
N THR A 194 -18.59 3.27 -12.57
CA THR A 194 -19.87 3.02 -13.27
C THR A 194 -19.85 1.78 -14.16
N THR A 195 -18.68 1.17 -14.37
CA THR A 195 -18.53 -0.05 -15.19
C THR A 195 -17.43 -0.95 -14.62
N PRO A 196 -17.51 -2.28 -14.83
CA PRO A 196 -16.47 -3.22 -14.39
C PRO A 196 -15.06 -2.87 -14.92
N ALA A 197 -14.96 -2.34 -16.13
CA ALA A 197 -13.67 -1.94 -16.71
C ALA A 197 -13.00 -0.80 -15.93
N GLN A 198 -13.79 0.14 -15.40
CA GLN A 198 -13.25 1.21 -14.54
C GLN A 198 -12.83 0.68 -13.17
N ASP A 199 -13.55 -0.30 -12.64
CA ASP A 199 -13.21 -0.95 -11.37
C ASP A 199 -11.91 -1.75 -11.49
N ILE A 200 -11.74 -2.51 -12.57
CA ILE A 200 -10.48 -3.19 -12.88
C ILE A 200 -9.33 -2.16 -12.94
N ALA A 201 -9.52 -1.07 -13.69
CA ALA A 201 -8.49 -0.04 -13.80
C ALA A 201 -8.16 0.63 -12.45
N ALA A 202 -9.13 0.84 -11.57
CA ALA A 202 -8.91 1.37 -10.23
C ALA A 202 -8.17 0.38 -9.33
N SER A 203 -8.55 -0.90 -9.37
CA SER A 203 -7.88 -1.98 -8.63
C SER A 203 -6.43 -2.16 -9.09
N ASP A 204 -6.20 -2.23 -10.41
CA ASP A 204 -4.87 -2.40 -11.00
C ASP A 204 -3.96 -1.20 -10.73
N ALA A 205 -4.52 0.00 -10.63
CA ALA A 205 -3.78 1.20 -10.25
C ALA A 205 -3.32 1.18 -8.78
N GLY A 206 -4.03 0.47 -7.88
CA GLY A 206 -3.67 0.33 -6.47
C GLY A 206 -4.76 0.80 -5.49
N ALA A 207 -5.98 1.09 -5.93
CA ALA A 207 -7.07 1.48 -5.04
C ALA A 207 -7.48 0.35 -4.08
N GLU A 208 -7.73 0.68 -2.83
CA GLU A 208 -8.34 -0.23 -1.85
C GLU A 208 -9.86 -0.25 -2.00
N PHE A 209 -10.47 0.95 -2.12
CA PHE A 209 -11.91 1.12 -2.12
C PHE A 209 -12.44 1.56 -3.47
N GLY A 210 -13.57 0.96 -3.89
CA GLY A 210 -14.36 1.37 -5.03
C GLY A 210 -15.68 2.03 -4.61
N GLY A 211 -15.91 3.29 -4.98
CA GLY A 211 -17.10 4.05 -4.61
C GLY A 211 -18.21 3.93 -5.66
N LEU A 212 -19.40 3.45 -5.25
CA LEU A 212 -20.59 3.26 -6.06
C LEU A 212 -21.64 4.30 -5.64
N ILE A 213 -22.06 5.21 -6.55
CA ILE A 213 -22.91 6.33 -6.22
C ILE A 213 -24.38 6.01 -6.52
N PHE A 214 -25.20 5.95 -5.46
CA PHE A 214 -26.65 5.70 -5.55
C PHE A 214 -27.50 6.97 -5.48
N ALA A 215 -26.89 8.16 -5.52
CA ALA A 215 -27.63 9.43 -5.59
C ALA A 215 -28.08 9.71 -7.03
N GLU A 216 -29.37 9.63 -7.32
CA GLU A 216 -29.97 9.75 -8.68
C GLU A 216 -29.61 11.05 -9.41
N LYS A 217 -29.37 12.14 -8.69
CA LYS A 217 -28.96 13.43 -9.28
C LYS A 217 -27.51 13.48 -9.71
N SER A 218 -26.70 12.48 -9.34
CA SER A 218 -25.30 12.40 -9.70
C SER A 218 -25.15 11.96 -11.16
N PRO A 219 -24.26 12.57 -11.95
CA PRO A 219 -23.91 12.07 -13.28
C PRO A 219 -23.18 10.72 -13.23
N ARG A 220 -22.82 10.25 -12.01
CA ARG A 220 -22.15 8.98 -11.74
C ARG A 220 -23.07 7.96 -11.06
N TYR A 221 -24.40 8.23 -11.13
CA TYR A 221 -25.41 7.33 -10.58
C TYR A 221 -25.37 5.97 -11.26
N ILE A 222 -25.49 4.91 -10.47
CA ILE A 222 -25.68 3.54 -10.95
C ILE A 222 -26.85 2.87 -10.27
N THR A 223 -27.49 1.97 -10.98
CA THR A 223 -28.60 1.16 -10.47
C THR A 223 -28.07 -0.03 -9.63
N LYS A 224 -28.93 -0.64 -8.81
CA LYS A 224 -28.62 -1.88 -8.08
C LYS A 224 -28.10 -2.99 -9.00
N SER A 225 -28.68 -3.13 -10.20
CA SER A 225 -28.28 -4.17 -11.17
C SER A 225 -26.85 -3.94 -11.69
N GLN A 226 -26.51 -2.71 -12.04
CA GLN A 226 -25.14 -2.36 -12.46
C GLN A 226 -24.13 -2.56 -11.32
N ALA A 227 -24.49 -2.16 -10.09
CA ALA A 227 -23.63 -2.37 -8.92
C ALA A 227 -23.38 -3.86 -8.65
N LEU A 228 -24.40 -4.72 -8.78
CA LEU A 228 -24.26 -6.17 -8.65
C LEU A 228 -23.28 -6.74 -9.69
N GLU A 229 -23.39 -6.32 -10.94
CA GLU A 229 -22.50 -6.73 -12.02
C GLU A 229 -21.04 -6.32 -11.71
N ILE A 230 -20.83 -5.08 -11.29
CA ILE A 230 -19.52 -4.56 -10.91
C ILE A 230 -18.93 -5.40 -9.75
N CYS A 231 -19.63 -5.52 -8.62
CA CYS A 231 -19.14 -6.24 -7.46
C CYS A 231 -18.83 -7.71 -7.73
N GLN A 232 -19.55 -8.35 -8.64
CA GLN A 232 -19.32 -9.75 -9.03
C GLN A 232 -18.09 -9.91 -9.94
N GLN A 233 -17.83 -8.95 -10.83
CA GLN A 233 -16.71 -9.03 -11.78
C GLN A 233 -15.38 -8.60 -11.16
N VAL A 234 -15.39 -7.73 -10.17
CA VAL A 234 -14.16 -7.18 -9.55
C VAL A 234 -14.20 -7.33 -8.02
N PRO A 235 -14.11 -8.55 -7.49
CA PRO A 235 -14.19 -8.79 -6.04
C PRO A 235 -12.96 -8.29 -5.26
N SER A 236 -11.92 -7.80 -5.94
CA SER A 236 -10.68 -7.31 -5.32
C SER A 236 -10.79 -5.93 -4.67
N LEU A 237 -11.89 -5.17 -4.93
CA LEU A 237 -12.13 -3.88 -4.29
C LEU A 237 -13.08 -4.01 -3.10
N ASN A 238 -12.80 -3.23 -2.06
CA ASN A 238 -13.73 -2.98 -0.97
C ASN A 238 -14.76 -1.95 -1.41
N TYR A 239 -16.02 -2.35 -1.62
CA TYR A 239 -17.03 -1.44 -2.16
C TYR A 239 -17.66 -0.54 -1.11
N VAL A 240 -17.76 0.75 -1.44
CA VAL A 240 -18.38 1.81 -0.63
C VAL A 240 -19.59 2.39 -1.37
N GLY A 241 -20.78 2.16 -0.85
CA GLY A 241 -22.00 2.76 -1.41
C GLY A 241 -22.17 4.21 -0.94
N VAL A 242 -22.33 5.15 -1.86
CA VAL A 242 -22.50 6.58 -1.54
C VAL A 242 -23.98 6.97 -1.67
N PHE A 243 -24.54 7.48 -0.58
CA PHE A 243 -25.95 7.83 -0.45
C PHE A 243 -26.13 9.28 -0.03
N VAL A 244 -27.23 9.89 -0.45
CA VAL A 244 -27.59 11.27 -0.09
C VAL A 244 -29.05 11.32 0.36
N ASN A 245 -29.31 11.45 1.64
CA ASN A 245 -30.65 11.56 2.26
C ASN A 245 -31.64 10.43 1.83
N HIS A 246 -31.12 9.20 1.69
CA HIS A 246 -31.94 8.03 1.38
C HIS A 246 -32.70 7.52 2.61
N ALA A 247 -33.80 6.81 2.38
CA ALA A 247 -34.46 6.08 3.46
C ALA A 247 -33.57 4.97 4.02
N ILE A 248 -33.53 4.82 5.35
CA ILE A 248 -32.66 3.87 6.08
C ILE A 248 -32.81 2.44 5.55
N ASP A 249 -34.04 1.99 5.34
CA ASP A 249 -34.33 0.63 4.87
C ASP A 249 -33.77 0.38 3.46
N GLY A 250 -33.87 1.36 2.58
CA GLY A 250 -33.32 1.27 1.23
C GLY A 250 -31.77 1.22 1.23
N VAL A 251 -31.13 1.99 2.10
CA VAL A 251 -29.66 1.94 2.28
C VAL A 251 -29.24 0.57 2.80
N ALA A 252 -29.90 0.07 3.85
CA ALA A 252 -29.58 -1.22 4.46
C ALA A 252 -29.81 -2.38 3.47
N GLU A 253 -30.91 -2.35 2.70
CA GLU A 253 -31.18 -3.37 1.68
C GLU A 253 -30.07 -3.42 0.62
N LEU A 254 -29.68 -2.27 0.08
CA LEU A 254 -28.63 -2.18 -0.94
C LEU A 254 -27.28 -2.61 -0.37
N ALA A 255 -26.92 -2.12 0.80
CA ALA A 255 -25.64 -2.45 1.45
C ALA A 255 -25.50 -3.95 1.70
N ASN A 256 -26.53 -4.58 2.26
CA ASN A 256 -26.52 -6.01 2.56
C ASN A 256 -26.58 -6.87 1.27
N ALA A 257 -27.37 -6.46 0.27
CA ALA A 257 -27.48 -7.18 -1.01
C ALA A 257 -26.19 -7.15 -1.83
N LEU A 258 -25.42 -6.08 -1.73
CA LEU A 258 -24.13 -5.89 -2.43
C LEU A 258 -22.92 -6.31 -1.58
N ASN A 259 -23.13 -6.72 -0.33
CA ASN A 259 -22.08 -6.99 0.66
C ASN A 259 -21.04 -5.84 0.73
N LEU A 260 -21.55 -4.61 0.85
CA LEU A 260 -20.70 -3.42 0.90
C LEU A 260 -19.81 -3.43 2.14
N SER A 261 -18.55 -3.03 1.96
CA SER A 261 -17.59 -2.81 3.06
C SER A 261 -17.93 -1.56 3.86
N ALA A 262 -18.56 -0.56 3.22
CA ALA A 262 -19.02 0.65 3.90
C ALA A 262 -20.20 1.31 3.18
N VAL A 263 -20.96 2.09 3.96
CA VAL A 263 -21.96 3.05 3.51
C VAL A 263 -21.44 4.45 3.80
N GLN A 264 -21.27 5.27 2.76
CA GLN A 264 -20.89 6.68 2.88
C GLN A 264 -22.14 7.56 2.79
N LEU A 265 -22.46 8.25 3.89
CA LEU A 265 -23.55 9.20 3.98
C LEU A 265 -23.07 10.61 3.59
N HIS A 266 -23.56 11.11 2.47
CA HIS A 266 -23.08 12.36 1.87
C HIS A 266 -24.14 13.50 1.88
N GLY A 267 -25.20 13.33 2.64
CA GLY A 267 -26.27 14.30 2.84
C GLY A 267 -26.28 14.89 4.26
N ASN A 268 -27.48 15.15 4.77
CA ASN A 268 -27.72 15.74 6.09
C ASN A 268 -28.09 14.69 7.14
N GLU A 269 -27.66 13.44 6.93
CA GLU A 269 -27.94 12.34 7.87
C GLU A 269 -27.28 12.65 9.22
N ASP A 270 -28.08 12.66 10.28
CA ASP A 270 -27.70 12.97 11.67
C ASP A 270 -27.28 11.70 12.46
N SER A 271 -26.95 11.89 13.71
CA SER A 271 -26.53 10.81 14.60
C SER A 271 -27.63 9.77 14.85
N ASP A 272 -28.92 10.20 14.86
CA ASP A 272 -30.07 9.31 15.06
C ASP A 272 -30.24 8.42 13.82
N TYR A 273 -30.14 8.98 12.63
CA TYR A 273 -30.10 8.23 11.38
C TYR A 273 -28.99 7.19 11.36
N ILE A 274 -27.75 7.58 11.72
CA ILE A 274 -26.58 6.71 11.76
C ILE A 274 -26.81 5.56 12.76
N GLY A 275 -27.32 5.84 13.95
CA GLY A 275 -27.62 4.84 14.97
C GLY A 275 -28.64 3.80 14.51
N GLN A 276 -29.74 4.25 13.86
CA GLN A 276 -30.77 3.36 13.32
C GLN A 276 -30.20 2.52 12.14
N LEU A 277 -29.45 3.12 11.23
CA LEU A 277 -28.86 2.43 10.10
C LEU A 277 -27.87 1.35 10.57
N SER A 278 -27.01 1.66 11.54
CA SER A 278 -26.01 0.74 12.09
C SER A 278 -26.65 -0.57 12.58
N SER A 279 -27.85 -0.52 13.16
CA SER A 279 -28.57 -1.71 13.64
C SER A 279 -29.10 -2.63 12.52
N LYS A 280 -29.10 -2.17 11.27
CA LYS A 280 -29.64 -2.87 10.10
C LYS A 280 -28.56 -3.36 9.13
N LEU A 281 -27.33 -2.89 9.27
CA LEU A 281 -26.21 -3.28 8.45
C LEU A 281 -25.56 -4.58 8.92
N ALA A 282 -24.93 -5.31 8.01
CA ALA A 282 -24.07 -6.43 8.36
C ALA A 282 -22.91 -5.96 9.26
N ALA A 283 -22.46 -6.82 10.18
CA ALA A 283 -21.46 -6.47 11.20
C ALA A 283 -20.11 -5.95 10.63
N ASN A 284 -19.78 -6.33 9.42
CA ASN A 284 -18.57 -5.91 8.71
C ASN A 284 -18.77 -4.65 7.83
N CYS A 285 -20.00 -4.13 7.70
CA CYS A 285 -20.28 -2.93 6.93
C CYS A 285 -20.16 -1.69 7.80
N GLN A 286 -19.19 -0.83 7.46
CA GLN A 286 -18.91 0.41 8.19
C GLN A 286 -19.84 1.55 7.76
N ILE A 287 -19.98 2.56 8.61
CA ILE A 287 -20.63 3.83 8.24
C ILE A 287 -19.59 4.93 8.17
N TRP A 288 -19.50 5.58 7.02
CA TRP A 288 -18.66 6.74 6.76
C TRP A 288 -19.55 7.99 6.60
N LYS A 289 -19.05 9.14 7.05
CA LYS A 289 -19.78 10.42 6.92
C LYS A 289 -18.98 11.43 6.12
N ALA A 290 -19.55 11.93 5.03
CA ALA A 290 -18.97 13.06 4.34
C ALA A 290 -19.25 14.36 5.11
N VAL A 291 -18.22 15.19 5.22
CA VAL A 291 -18.22 16.46 5.94
C VAL A 291 -17.77 17.55 4.98
N ALA A 292 -18.63 18.54 4.79
CA ALA A 292 -18.32 19.70 3.96
C ALA A 292 -17.39 20.66 4.72
N VAL A 293 -16.19 20.88 4.19
CA VAL A 293 -15.19 21.80 4.72
C VAL A 293 -15.19 23.10 3.92
N ASP A 294 -15.18 24.21 4.61
CA ASP A 294 -15.11 25.55 4.04
C ASP A 294 -13.92 26.34 4.66
N GLU A 295 -14.22 27.37 5.44
CA GLU A 295 -13.21 28.16 6.17
C GLU A 295 -12.74 27.48 7.48
N GLN A 296 -13.50 26.51 7.97
CA GLN A 296 -13.21 25.71 9.17
C GLN A 296 -13.67 24.28 8.98
N VAL A 297 -13.02 23.36 9.68
CA VAL A 297 -13.47 21.96 9.75
C VAL A 297 -14.57 21.85 10.80
N PRO A 298 -15.79 21.41 10.44
CA PRO A 298 -16.84 21.15 11.42
C PRO A 298 -16.42 20.10 12.44
N THR A 299 -17.02 20.12 13.63
CA THR A 299 -16.76 19.10 14.65
C THR A 299 -17.15 17.72 14.13
N LEU A 300 -16.18 16.79 14.15
CA LEU A 300 -16.41 15.40 13.78
C LEU A 300 -17.12 14.67 14.91
N THR A 301 -18.25 14.05 14.61
CA THR A 301 -19.02 13.29 15.60
C THR A 301 -18.54 11.86 15.69
N ALA A 302 -18.45 11.29 16.87
CA ALA A 302 -17.90 9.94 17.12
C ALA A 302 -18.77 8.76 16.61
N THR A 303 -19.83 9.01 15.84
CA THR A 303 -20.79 7.97 15.42
C THR A 303 -20.43 7.27 14.09
N ALA A 304 -19.54 7.87 13.28
CA ALA A 304 -19.06 7.28 12.03
C ALA A 304 -17.66 6.64 12.21
N LYS A 305 -17.38 5.58 11.46
CA LYS A 305 -16.06 4.93 11.47
C LYS A 305 -15.00 5.78 10.78
N HIS A 306 -15.35 6.37 9.64
CA HIS A 306 -14.50 7.27 8.89
C HIS A 306 -15.26 8.53 8.46
N PHE A 307 -14.53 9.60 8.24
CA PHE A 307 -15.03 10.84 7.68
C PHE A 307 -14.41 11.10 6.31
N VAL A 308 -15.17 11.69 5.40
CA VAL A 308 -14.67 12.13 4.09
C VAL A 308 -14.75 13.65 4.06
N LEU A 309 -13.59 14.32 4.13
CA LEU A 309 -13.48 15.78 4.12
C LEU A 309 -13.52 16.26 2.67
N ASP A 310 -14.65 16.86 2.25
CA ASP A 310 -14.85 17.35 0.89
C ASP A 310 -15.18 18.86 0.92
N GLY A 311 -14.94 19.55 -0.17
CA GLY A 311 -15.30 20.97 -0.28
C GLY A 311 -16.82 21.19 -0.24
N LYS A 312 -17.25 22.41 0.15
CA LYS A 312 -18.65 22.81 0.34
C LYS A 312 -19.57 22.53 -0.87
N LYS A 313 -19.02 22.45 -2.08
CA LYS A 313 -19.73 22.02 -3.29
C LYS A 313 -19.28 20.63 -3.69
N ALA A 314 -19.79 19.62 -3.02
CA ALA A 314 -19.52 18.22 -3.32
C ALA A 314 -19.65 17.92 -4.83
N GLY A 315 -18.69 17.19 -5.37
CA GLY A 315 -18.67 16.82 -6.79
C GLY A 315 -18.32 17.93 -7.79
N SER A 316 -18.02 19.16 -7.31
CA SER A 316 -17.63 20.28 -8.18
C SER A 316 -16.20 20.17 -8.74
N GLY A 317 -15.38 19.27 -8.18
CA GLY A 317 -13.96 19.17 -8.52
C GLY A 317 -13.10 20.35 -8.02
N ARG A 318 -13.64 21.18 -7.13
CA ARG A 318 -12.90 22.30 -6.54
C ARG A 318 -12.31 21.88 -5.21
N VAL A 319 -11.03 22.18 -5.03
CA VAL A 319 -10.27 21.97 -3.78
C VAL A 319 -10.68 23.04 -2.77
N PHE A 320 -10.91 22.65 -1.51
CA PHE A 320 -10.93 23.59 -0.40
C PHE A 320 -9.50 23.87 0.07
N SER A 321 -9.29 24.94 0.85
CA SER A 321 -7.95 25.21 1.38
C SER A 321 -7.57 24.19 2.46
N TRP A 322 -6.65 23.29 2.17
CA TRP A 322 -6.20 22.26 3.12
C TRP A 322 -5.48 22.84 4.35
N ARG A 323 -5.03 24.11 4.30
CA ARG A 323 -4.49 24.82 5.47
C ARG A 323 -5.41 24.80 6.69
N VAL A 324 -6.72 24.79 6.46
CA VAL A 324 -7.70 24.76 7.57
C VAL A 324 -7.61 23.48 8.42
N LEU A 325 -7.05 22.40 7.88
CA LEU A 325 -6.79 21.17 8.64
C LEU A 325 -5.68 21.42 9.66
N GLY A 326 -4.58 22.07 9.28
CA GLY A 326 -3.47 22.44 10.19
C GLY A 326 -3.83 23.46 11.26
N GLU A 327 -4.91 24.21 11.06
CA GLU A 327 -5.43 25.19 12.04
C GLU A 327 -6.41 24.53 13.04
N SER A 328 -6.85 23.29 12.77
CA SER A 328 -7.77 22.54 13.62
C SER A 328 -7.02 21.74 14.70
N GLN A 329 -7.65 21.55 15.86
CA GLN A 329 -7.15 20.71 16.95
C GLN A 329 -7.79 19.30 16.94
N GLN A 330 -8.51 18.95 15.88
CA GLN A 330 -9.19 17.66 15.78
C GLN A 330 -8.21 16.57 15.31
N ASP A 331 -8.49 15.33 15.71
CA ASP A 331 -7.82 14.14 15.22
C ASP A 331 -8.38 13.75 13.84
N PHE A 332 -7.52 13.65 12.84
CA PHE A 332 -7.89 13.30 11.48
C PHE A 332 -7.48 11.87 11.08
N SER A 333 -6.99 11.06 12.00
CA SER A 333 -6.53 9.68 11.74
C SER A 333 -7.60 8.73 11.18
N THR A 334 -8.87 9.14 11.22
CA THR A 334 -10.00 8.42 10.61
C THR A 334 -10.56 9.09 9.36
N CYS A 335 -9.90 10.13 8.85
CA CYS A 335 -10.43 10.97 7.78
C CYS A 335 -9.80 10.68 6.42
N PHE A 336 -10.62 10.64 5.40
CA PHE A 336 -10.19 10.70 4.01
C PHE A 336 -10.16 12.15 3.52
N LEU A 337 -9.12 12.55 2.82
CA LEU A 337 -9.06 13.81 2.10
C LEU A 337 -9.73 13.64 0.73
N ALA A 338 -10.70 14.48 0.43
CA ALA A 338 -11.44 14.49 -0.83
C ALA A 338 -11.47 15.89 -1.46
N GLY A 339 -12.19 16.01 -2.58
CA GLY A 339 -12.42 17.29 -3.25
C GLY A 339 -11.39 17.65 -4.30
N GLY A 340 -11.61 17.23 -5.54
CA GLY A 340 -10.84 17.67 -6.71
C GLY A 340 -9.41 17.17 -6.82
N LEU A 341 -9.06 16.08 -6.12
CA LEU A 341 -7.74 15.46 -6.20
C LEU A 341 -7.42 15.04 -7.64
N ASN A 342 -6.29 15.47 -8.16
CA ASN A 342 -5.84 15.23 -9.53
C ASN A 342 -4.30 15.27 -9.61
N GLN A 343 -3.73 15.08 -10.80
CA GLN A 343 -2.28 15.03 -11.00
C GLN A 343 -1.53 16.31 -10.61
N GLU A 344 -2.20 17.47 -10.62
CA GLU A 344 -1.56 18.76 -10.36
C GLU A 344 -1.45 19.08 -8.84
N ASN A 345 -2.29 18.42 -8.01
CA ASN A 345 -2.36 18.69 -6.57
C ASN A 345 -2.16 17.46 -5.69
N ILE A 346 -1.87 16.30 -6.26
CA ILE A 346 -1.75 15.07 -5.49
C ILE A 346 -0.54 15.08 -4.54
N GLU A 347 0.56 15.72 -4.92
CA GLU A 347 1.74 15.85 -4.08
C GLU A 347 1.41 16.66 -2.81
N GLU A 348 0.79 17.83 -2.96
CA GLU A 348 0.34 18.65 -1.82
C GLU A 348 -0.69 17.89 -0.95
N ALA A 349 -1.56 17.07 -1.58
CA ALA A 349 -2.52 16.25 -0.84
C ALA A 349 -1.83 15.20 0.02
N ILE A 350 -0.77 14.55 -0.49
CA ILE A 350 0.01 13.55 0.23
C ILE A 350 0.78 14.18 1.38
N GLU A 351 1.42 15.33 1.15
CA GLU A 351 2.09 16.10 2.20
C GLU A 351 1.11 16.51 3.30
N THR A 352 -0.09 16.98 2.93
CA THR A 352 -1.15 17.33 3.87
C THR A 352 -1.62 16.08 4.64
N MET A 353 -1.76 14.94 3.95
CA MET A 353 -2.16 13.67 4.57
C MET A 353 -1.14 13.24 5.63
N ALA A 354 0.15 13.31 5.32
CA ALA A 354 1.21 12.95 6.26
C ALA A 354 1.28 13.94 7.44
N ALA A 355 1.22 15.25 7.18
CA ALA A 355 1.30 16.29 8.21
C ALA A 355 0.12 16.29 9.19
N GLN A 356 -1.05 15.80 8.77
CA GLN A 356 -2.29 15.77 9.56
C GLN A 356 -2.71 14.35 9.99
N ASP A 357 -1.87 13.34 9.75
CA ASP A 357 -2.14 11.93 10.02
C ASP A 357 -3.50 11.46 9.46
N LEU A 358 -3.81 11.87 8.21
CA LEU A 358 -5.07 11.48 7.56
C LEU A 358 -5.03 10.01 7.16
N TYR A 359 -6.20 9.35 7.22
CA TYR A 359 -6.36 7.93 6.91
C TYR A 359 -6.07 7.60 5.44
N GLY A 360 -6.54 8.42 4.50
CA GLY A 360 -6.37 8.15 3.08
C GLY A 360 -6.93 9.24 2.17
N LEU A 361 -6.99 8.93 0.87
CA LEU A 361 -7.45 9.84 -0.18
C LEU A 361 -8.73 9.32 -0.83
N ASP A 362 -9.70 10.20 -1.13
CA ASP A 362 -10.91 9.89 -1.92
C ASP A 362 -10.86 10.61 -3.28
N ILE A 363 -10.53 9.87 -4.32
CA ILE A 363 -10.26 10.33 -5.67
C ILE A 363 -11.51 10.15 -6.53
N ASN A 364 -11.95 11.17 -7.27
CA ASN A 364 -13.14 11.08 -8.11
C ASN A 364 -12.93 11.75 -9.48
N SER A 365 -13.31 13.04 -9.61
CA SER A 365 -13.36 13.75 -10.89
C SER A 365 -11.99 13.99 -11.53
N GLY A 366 -10.92 14.12 -10.74
CA GLY A 366 -9.58 14.41 -11.27
C GLY A 366 -8.98 13.32 -12.15
N VAL A 367 -9.51 12.11 -12.07
CA VAL A 367 -9.09 10.97 -12.90
C VAL A 367 -10.12 10.61 -13.98
N GLU A 368 -11.04 11.53 -14.31
CA GLU A 368 -12.06 11.35 -15.34
C GLU A 368 -11.70 12.04 -16.67
N THR A 369 -12.22 11.53 -17.77
CA THR A 369 -12.28 12.22 -19.06
C THR A 369 -13.56 13.04 -19.19
N SER A 370 -14.66 12.54 -18.63
CA SER A 370 -15.94 13.22 -18.47
C SER A 370 -16.66 12.62 -17.25
N PRO A 371 -17.64 13.31 -16.65
CA PRO A 371 -18.33 12.82 -15.46
C PRO A 371 -18.83 11.37 -15.60
N GLY A 372 -18.36 10.49 -14.73
CA GLY A 372 -18.67 9.05 -14.72
C GLY A 372 -17.81 8.19 -15.64
N ILE A 373 -16.81 8.75 -16.33
CA ILE A 373 -15.88 7.99 -17.18
C ILE A 373 -14.46 8.15 -16.68
N LYS A 374 -13.96 7.15 -15.93
CA LYS A 374 -12.57 7.12 -15.44
C LYS A 374 -11.59 6.87 -16.59
N CYS A 375 -10.43 7.49 -16.49
CA CYS A 375 -9.32 7.35 -17.44
C CYS A 375 -8.20 6.53 -16.80
N SER A 376 -7.90 5.36 -17.36
CA SER A 376 -6.85 4.47 -16.86
C SER A 376 -5.48 5.16 -16.81
N ASP A 377 -5.14 5.97 -17.83
CA ASP A 377 -3.87 6.70 -17.88
C ASP A 377 -3.76 7.73 -16.72
N LYS A 378 -4.87 8.44 -16.41
CA LYS A 378 -4.88 9.38 -15.29
C LYS A 378 -4.80 8.65 -13.95
N LEU A 379 -5.50 7.51 -13.80
CA LEU A 379 -5.40 6.66 -12.61
C LEU A 379 -3.96 6.18 -12.42
N ASN A 380 -3.36 5.58 -13.43
CA ASN A 380 -2.00 5.05 -13.35
C ASN A 380 -0.98 6.13 -13.01
N LYS A 381 -1.06 7.31 -13.63
CA LYS A 381 -0.15 8.42 -13.33
C LYS A 381 -0.32 8.92 -11.89
N LEU A 382 -1.55 9.09 -11.44
CA LEU A 382 -1.83 9.57 -10.09
C LEU A 382 -1.37 8.57 -9.03
N PHE A 383 -1.63 7.28 -9.21
CA PHE A 383 -1.17 6.25 -8.30
C PHE A 383 0.35 6.00 -8.37
N ALA A 384 0.99 6.23 -9.52
CA ALA A 384 2.45 6.26 -9.60
C ALA A 384 3.04 7.35 -8.70
N THR A 385 2.46 8.55 -8.68
CA THR A 385 2.86 9.62 -7.75
C THR A 385 2.61 9.21 -6.29
N ILE A 386 1.42 8.66 -5.96
CA ILE A 386 1.11 8.19 -4.60
C ILE A 386 2.13 7.14 -4.11
N ARG A 387 2.63 6.28 -5.00
CA ARG A 387 3.63 5.26 -4.68
C ARG A 387 5.00 5.83 -4.32
N HIS A 388 5.39 6.96 -4.91
CA HIS A 388 6.73 7.54 -4.75
C HIS A 388 6.86 8.45 -3.52
N TYR A 389 5.74 8.80 -2.89
CA TYR A 389 5.71 9.65 -1.70
C TYR A 389 5.56 8.82 -0.42
#